data_ccab66d337d0a7e932ce3192d8b35525
#
_entry.id   ccab66d337d0a7e932ce3192d8b35525
#
_cell.length_a   1.000
_cell.length_b   1.000
_cell.length_c   1.000
_cell.angle_alpha   90.00
_cell.angle_beta   90.00
_cell.angle_gamma   90.00
#
_symmetry.space_group_name_H-M   'P 1'
#
loop_
_entity.id
_entity.type
_entity.pdbx_description
1 polymer ?
#
loop_
_entity_poly.entity_id
_entity_poly.type
_entity_poly.pdbx_seq_one_letter_code
_entity_poly.pdbx_strand_id
1 'polypeptide(L)'
;MFYKLKPDYVLRGWEEMSWVLVKRPENATRLLSQKMFQVLLLCDGETELPGEFLDDTFLEVLHKCESEGIIEASVQTSPLDPDQNYRYYPNRFTRRVFWSVTGRCNFRCRHCYMDAPDAMLGELSTEEAFALIDQMAECGVLRVDITGGEPFVRKDFWKLIDRILSHKMFVAQIYSNGWLLDERILEKFERRGLKPEINISFDGTGCHDWMRGVPGA
;
A
#
# COMPACT_ATOMS: atom_id res chain seq x y z
N MET A 1 1.77 5.25 33.81
CA MET A 1 2.05 5.89 32.52
C MET A 1 1.45 5.05 31.41
N PHE A 2 0.77 5.65 30.44
CA PHE A 2 0.21 4.97 29.25
C PHE A 2 1.12 5.24 28.07
N TYR A 3 1.20 4.27 27.15
CA TYR A 3 1.92 4.40 25.88
C TYR A 3 1.01 3.96 24.74
N LYS A 4 1.11 4.59 23.60
CA LYS A 4 0.37 4.15 22.42
C LYS A 4 1.18 4.25 21.14
N LEU A 5 0.86 3.43 20.17
CA LEU A 5 1.38 3.55 18.80
C LEU A 5 0.96 4.89 18.20
N LYS A 6 1.89 5.58 17.56
CA LYS A 6 1.54 6.76 16.77
C LYS A 6 0.66 6.39 15.57
N PRO A 7 -0.17 7.32 15.04
CA PRO A 7 -1.15 7.03 13.99
C PRO A 7 -0.58 6.37 12.72
N ASP A 8 0.70 6.65 12.44
CA ASP A 8 1.39 6.09 11.27
C ASP A 8 1.79 4.62 11.41
N TYR A 9 1.62 4.02 12.58
CA TYR A 9 2.08 2.67 12.83
C TYR A 9 0.94 1.72 13.16
N VAL A 10 1.04 0.49 12.64
CA VAL A 10 0.12 -0.59 12.96
C VAL A 10 0.87 -1.92 13.11
N LEU A 11 0.35 -2.80 13.95
CA LEU A 11 0.86 -4.16 14.11
C LEU A 11 0.07 -5.13 13.25
N ARG A 12 0.79 -5.99 12.51
CA ARG A 12 0.20 -7.01 11.63
C ARG A 12 0.96 -8.32 11.76
N GLY A 13 0.30 -9.43 11.41
CA GLY A 13 0.91 -10.75 11.35
C GLY A 13 0.34 -11.60 10.24
N TRP A 14 1.14 -12.55 9.75
CA TRP A 14 0.80 -13.56 8.74
C TRP A 14 1.39 -14.91 9.17
N GLU A 15 1.03 -16.00 8.49
CA GLU A 15 1.45 -17.37 8.85
C GLU A 15 2.95 -17.52 9.15
N GLU A 16 3.82 -16.98 8.30
CA GLU A 16 5.28 -17.10 8.44
C GLU A 16 5.93 -15.83 9.04
N MET A 17 5.15 -14.79 9.29
CA MET A 17 5.60 -13.48 9.74
C MET A 17 4.64 -12.91 10.79
N SER A 18 4.59 -13.52 11.96
CA SER A 18 3.59 -13.21 12.98
C SER A 18 3.72 -11.82 13.60
N TRP A 19 4.90 -11.20 13.52
CA TRP A 19 5.17 -9.94 14.22
C TRP A 19 5.80 -8.91 13.28
N VAL A 20 4.95 -8.05 12.73
CA VAL A 20 5.35 -7.02 11.78
C VAL A 20 4.83 -5.66 12.20
N LEU A 21 5.72 -4.68 12.25
CA LEU A 21 5.37 -3.26 12.33
C LEU A 21 5.24 -2.72 10.91
N VAL A 22 4.11 -2.13 10.61
CA VAL A 22 3.85 -1.48 9.32
C VAL A 22 3.79 0.02 9.54
N LYS A 23 4.58 0.77 8.78
CA LYS A 23 4.58 2.23 8.78
C LYS A 23 3.79 2.75 7.58
N ARG A 24 2.76 3.53 7.82
CA ARG A 24 1.94 4.20 6.81
C ARG A 24 2.51 5.59 6.45
N PRO A 25 2.11 6.17 5.31
CA PRO A 25 1.16 5.64 4.34
C PRO A 25 1.77 4.61 3.36
N GLU A 26 3.10 4.55 3.22
CA GLU A 26 3.77 3.70 2.22
C GLU A 26 3.70 2.20 2.54
N ASN A 27 3.16 1.87 3.71
CA ASN A 27 3.08 0.50 4.22
C ASN A 27 4.45 -0.20 4.22
N ALA A 28 5.49 0.54 4.63
CA ALA A 28 6.81 -0.02 4.88
C ALA A 28 6.77 -1.01 6.04
N THR A 29 7.43 -2.16 5.90
CA THR A 29 7.36 -3.25 6.87
C THR A 29 8.69 -3.46 7.58
N ARG A 30 8.64 -3.72 8.91
CA ARG A 30 9.76 -4.10 9.76
C ARG A 30 9.39 -5.35 10.56
N LEU A 31 10.19 -6.40 10.44
CA LEU A 31 10.06 -7.57 11.31
C LEU A 31 10.44 -7.20 12.74
N LEU A 32 9.66 -7.69 13.67
CA LEU A 32 9.89 -7.48 15.10
C LEU A 32 10.42 -8.76 15.75
N SER A 33 11.25 -8.62 16.79
CA SER A 33 11.47 -9.71 17.74
C SER A 33 10.21 -9.94 18.57
N GLN A 34 10.04 -11.14 19.11
CA GLN A 34 8.93 -11.46 20.00
C GLN A 34 8.80 -10.44 21.15
N LYS A 35 9.91 -10.07 21.75
CA LYS A 35 9.93 -9.11 22.85
C LYS A 35 9.44 -7.73 22.42
N MET A 36 9.95 -7.22 21.30
CA MET A 36 9.51 -5.93 20.77
C MET A 36 8.02 -5.93 20.42
N PHE A 37 7.52 -7.02 19.84
CA PHE A 37 6.10 -7.18 19.56
C PHE A 37 5.26 -7.15 20.83
N GLN A 38 5.68 -7.88 21.89
CA GLN A 38 4.98 -7.91 23.18
C GLN A 38 4.91 -6.51 23.82
N VAL A 39 6.02 -5.76 23.79
CA VAL A 39 6.05 -4.38 24.30
C VAL A 39 5.09 -3.49 23.51
N LEU A 40 5.16 -3.55 22.17
CA LEU A 40 4.31 -2.72 21.33
C LEU A 40 2.82 -3.11 21.40
N LEU A 41 2.51 -4.37 21.69
CA LEU A 41 1.13 -4.81 21.90
C LEU A 41 0.49 -4.19 23.16
N LEU A 42 1.30 -3.91 24.18
CA LEU A 42 0.86 -3.23 25.41
C LEU A 42 0.81 -1.69 25.24
N CYS A 43 1.35 -1.17 24.15
CA CYS A 43 1.26 0.26 23.81
C CYS A 43 -0.08 0.57 23.10
N ASP A 44 -1.19 0.23 23.75
CA ASP A 44 -2.55 0.37 23.26
C ASP A 44 -3.23 1.70 23.67
N GLY A 45 -2.56 2.48 24.53
CA GLY A 45 -3.05 3.73 25.08
C GLY A 45 -4.05 3.55 26.22
N GLU A 46 -4.38 2.31 26.63
CA GLU A 46 -5.31 1.98 27.71
C GLU A 46 -4.65 1.19 28.83
N THR A 47 -3.63 0.40 28.52
CA THR A 47 -2.88 -0.39 29.49
C THR A 47 -1.91 0.51 30.26
N GLU A 48 -2.08 0.59 31.60
CA GLU A 48 -1.14 1.29 32.44
C GLU A 48 0.13 0.46 32.63
N LEU A 49 1.30 1.06 32.33
CA LEU A 49 2.61 0.45 32.51
C LEU A 49 3.31 1.11 33.71
N PRO A 50 3.15 0.56 34.93
CA PRO A 50 3.82 1.09 36.12
C PRO A 50 5.31 0.70 36.08
N GLY A 51 6.21 1.70 36.05
CA GLY A 51 7.64 1.51 35.86
C GLY A 51 8.30 0.58 36.88
N GLU A 52 7.72 0.44 38.08
CA GLU A 52 8.22 -0.39 39.16
C GLU A 52 8.14 -1.91 38.91
N PHE A 53 7.30 -2.33 37.92
CA PHE A 53 7.09 -3.75 37.58
C PHE A 53 7.70 -4.16 36.25
N LEU A 54 8.36 -3.26 35.53
CA LEU A 54 8.96 -3.53 34.24
C LEU A 54 10.42 -3.94 34.39
N ASP A 55 10.81 -5.04 33.75
CA ASP A 55 12.22 -5.45 33.70
C ASP A 55 13.05 -4.47 32.82
N ASP A 56 14.38 -4.42 33.10
CA ASP A 56 15.29 -3.51 32.37
C ASP A 56 15.21 -3.67 30.85
N THR A 57 15.02 -4.90 30.35
CA THR A 57 14.94 -5.18 28.94
C THR A 57 13.62 -4.69 28.32
N PHE A 58 12.52 -4.69 29.08
CA PHE A 58 11.26 -4.09 28.65
C PHE A 58 11.42 -2.57 28.52
N LEU A 59 12.03 -1.95 29.51
CA LEU A 59 12.29 -0.50 29.51
C LEU A 59 13.21 -0.09 28.35
N GLU A 60 14.28 -0.85 28.08
CA GLU A 60 15.16 -0.60 26.93
C GLU A 60 14.38 -0.60 25.61
N VAL A 61 13.52 -1.61 25.39
CA VAL A 61 12.69 -1.68 24.18
C VAL A 61 11.69 -0.53 24.11
N LEU A 62 11.06 -0.18 25.24
CA LEU A 62 10.09 0.91 25.31
C LEU A 62 10.76 2.24 24.96
N HIS A 63 11.89 2.58 25.61
CA HIS A 63 12.65 3.79 25.34
C HIS A 63 13.16 3.85 23.89
N LYS A 64 13.58 2.70 23.34
CA LYS A 64 13.98 2.62 21.95
C LYS A 64 12.81 2.96 21.01
N CYS A 65 11.63 2.36 21.23
CA CYS A 65 10.45 2.62 20.42
C CYS A 65 9.99 4.09 20.50
N GLU A 66 10.11 4.69 21.68
CA GLU A 66 9.83 6.11 21.90
C GLU A 66 10.83 7.00 21.15
N SER A 67 12.13 6.72 21.29
CA SER A 67 13.20 7.48 20.61
C SER A 67 13.13 7.36 19.07
N GLU A 68 12.70 6.21 18.55
CA GLU A 68 12.44 5.99 17.12
C GLU A 68 11.13 6.64 16.66
N GLY A 69 10.35 7.22 17.57
CA GLY A 69 9.07 7.87 17.26
C GLY A 69 7.96 6.91 16.83
N ILE A 70 8.02 5.65 17.29
CA ILE A 70 7.01 4.62 17.01
C ILE A 70 5.84 4.75 17.98
N ILE A 71 6.13 5.07 19.22
CA ILE A 71 5.14 5.26 20.28
C ILE A 71 5.22 6.66 20.89
N GLU A 72 4.20 7.01 21.63
CA GLU A 72 4.15 8.22 22.45
C GLU A 72 3.62 7.91 23.85
N ALA A 73 4.15 8.60 24.85
CA ALA A 73 3.72 8.49 26.23
C ALA A 73 2.58 9.46 26.55
N SER A 74 1.68 9.06 27.45
CA SER A 74 0.59 9.91 27.95
C SER A 74 0.33 9.64 29.43
N VAL A 75 -0.15 10.66 30.14
CA VAL A 75 -0.62 10.52 31.52
C VAL A 75 -2.13 10.16 31.60
N GLN A 76 -2.82 10.25 30.47
CA GLN A 76 -4.23 9.92 30.33
C GLN A 76 -4.41 8.79 29.32
N THR A 77 -5.47 8.01 29.49
CA THR A 77 -5.85 7.00 28.51
C THR A 77 -6.20 7.63 27.16
N SER A 78 -5.69 7.04 26.10
CA SER A 78 -5.94 7.46 24.71
C SER A 78 -5.93 6.24 23.80
N PRO A 79 -7.08 5.54 23.63
CA PRO A 79 -7.16 4.32 22.85
C PRO A 79 -6.61 4.45 21.43
N LEU A 80 -6.16 3.37 20.85
CA LEU A 80 -5.81 3.28 19.44
C LEU A 80 -7.05 3.41 18.56
N ASP A 81 -6.87 3.92 17.34
CA ASP A 81 -7.90 3.76 16.33
C ASP A 81 -8.13 2.27 16.04
N PRO A 82 -9.38 1.83 15.79
CA PRO A 82 -9.69 0.41 15.60
C PRO A 82 -8.85 -0.29 14.51
N ASP A 83 -8.41 0.45 13.48
CA ASP A 83 -7.57 -0.07 12.42
C ASP A 83 -6.07 -0.18 12.80
N GLN A 84 -5.66 0.38 13.94
CA GLN A 84 -4.30 0.21 14.50
C GLN A 84 -4.16 -1.06 15.34
N ASN A 85 -5.27 -1.65 15.82
CA ASN A 85 -5.24 -2.89 16.57
C ASN A 85 -4.51 -3.99 15.80
N TYR A 86 -3.81 -4.85 16.53
CA TYR A 86 -3.16 -6.00 15.93
C TYR A 86 -4.16 -6.85 15.15
N ARG A 87 -3.80 -7.17 13.88
CA ARG A 87 -4.57 -8.07 13.04
C ARG A 87 -3.66 -9.15 12.50
N TYR A 88 -4.10 -10.40 12.63
CA TYR A 88 -3.46 -11.56 12.04
C TYR A 88 -4.24 -12.03 10.81
N TYR A 89 -3.52 -12.38 9.76
CA TYR A 89 -4.06 -12.92 8.50
C TYR A 89 -3.63 -14.38 8.36
N PRO A 90 -4.58 -15.35 8.23
CA PRO A 90 -4.28 -16.77 8.14
C PRO A 90 -3.86 -17.18 6.71
N ASN A 91 -2.87 -16.50 6.16
CA ASN A 91 -2.29 -16.75 4.85
C ASN A 91 -0.83 -16.29 4.84
N ARG A 92 -0.10 -16.72 3.83
CA ARG A 92 1.28 -16.27 3.63
C ARG A 92 1.32 -14.78 3.31
N PHE A 93 2.35 -14.11 3.79
CA PHE A 93 2.55 -12.70 3.54
C PHE A 93 2.74 -12.40 2.05
N THR A 94 1.84 -11.59 1.51
CA THR A 94 1.95 -11.04 0.16
C THR A 94 2.24 -9.54 0.26
N ARG A 95 3.51 -9.18 0.14
CA ARG A 95 3.95 -7.80 0.31
C ARG A 95 3.35 -6.86 -0.74
N ARG A 96 3.16 -7.34 -1.97
CA ARG A 96 2.86 -6.52 -3.15
C ARG A 96 2.08 -7.32 -4.19
N VAL A 97 1.10 -6.69 -4.77
CA VAL A 97 0.32 -7.24 -5.89
C VAL A 97 0.56 -6.38 -7.12
N PHE A 98 0.86 -7.02 -8.26
CA PHE A 98 0.82 -6.39 -9.58
C PHE A 98 -0.55 -6.67 -10.19
N TRP A 99 -1.29 -5.61 -10.48
CA TRP A 99 -2.63 -5.75 -11.01
C TRP A 99 -2.78 -5.05 -12.37
N SER A 100 -3.04 -5.84 -13.42
CA SER A 100 -3.48 -5.33 -14.72
C SER A 100 -4.94 -4.92 -14.62
N VAL A 101 -5.22 -3.64 -14.42
CA VAL A 101 -6.59 -3.13 -14.21
C VAL A 101 -7.43 -3.10 -15.47
N THR A 102 -6.79 -3.13 -16.64
CA THR A 102 -7.45 -3.14 -17.96
C THR A 102 -6.54 -3.78 -19.01
N GLY A 103 -7.13 -4.47 -19.97
CA GLY A 103 -6.45 -4.88 -21.20
C GLY A 103 -6.49 -3.84 -22.31
N ARG A 104 -7.25 -2.74 -22.14
CA ARG A 104 -7.37 -1.66 -23.14
C ARG A 104 -6.15 -0.78 -23.11
N CYS A 105 -5.75 -0.28 -24.28
CA CYS A 105 -4.65 0.66 -24.44
C CYS A 105 -4.96 1.64 -25.56
N ASN A 106 -4.45 2.86 -25.45
CA ASN A 106 -4.47 3.86 -26.52
C ASN A 106 -3.29 3.70 -27.50
N PHE A 107 -2.35 2.77 -27.24
CA PHE A 107 -1.22 2.44 -28.11
C PHE A 107 -1.35 1.04 -28.72
N ARG A 108 -0.57 0.76 -29.79
CA ARG A 108 -0.48 -0.52 -30.48
C ARG A 108 0.98 -0.96 -30.59
N CYS A 109 1.62 -1.11 -29.42
CA CYS A 109 3.04 -1.42 -29.35
C CYS A 109 3.37 -2.77 -30.03
N ARG A 110 4.41 -2.80 -30.85
CA ARG A 110 4.85 -4.00 -31.59
C ARG A 110 5.31 -5.16 -30.71
N HIS A 111 5.75 -4.85 -29.50
CA HIS A 111 6.25 -5.79 -28.50
C HIS A 111 5.27 -5.98 -27.32
N CYS A 112 4.00 -5.61 -27.48
CA CYS A 112 3.03 -5.68 -26.40
C CYS A 112 2.78 -7.15 -25.99
N TYR A 113 3.15 -7.51 -24.77
CA TYR A 113 2.96 -8.86 -24.26
C TYR A 113 1.48 -9.19 -23.95
N MET A 114 0.64 -8.17 -23.78
CA MET A 114 -0.78 -8.31 -23.51
C MET A 114 -1.64 -8.30 -24.78
N ASP A 115 -1.02 -8.06 -25.93
CA ASP A 115 -1.71 -7.86 -27.21
C ASP A 115 -2.85 -6.82 -27.12
N ALA A 116 -2.60 -5.75 -26.34
CA ALA A 116 -3.49 -4.59 -26.29
C ALA A 116 -3.58 -3.95 -27.70
N PRO A 117 -4.67 -3.27 -28.04
CA PRO A 117 -5.57 -2.51 -27.17
C PRO A 117 -6.95 -3.12 -26.94
N ASP A 118 -7.26 -4.25 -27.55
CA ASP A 118 -8.64 -4.70 -27.73
C ASP A 118 -9.21 -5.46 -26.51
N ALA A 119 -8.47 -5.50 -25.39
CA ALA A 119 -8.88 -6.16 -24.15
C ALA A 119 -9.29 -7.63 -24.34
N MET A 120 -8.55 -8.38 -25.17
CA MET A 120 -8.87 -9.76 -25.52
C MET A 120 -9.00 -10.69 -24.30
N LEU A 121 -8.33 -10.35 -23.18
CA LEU A 121 -8.42 -11.10 -21.91
C LEU A 121 -9.60 -10.65 -21.03
N GLY A 122 -10.46 -9.76 -21.54
CA GLY A 122 -11.55 -9.17 -20.77
C GLY A 122 -11.10 -8.04 -19.82
N GLU A 123 -12.08 -7.47 -19.14
CA GLU A 123 -11.90 -6.43 -18.12
C GLU A 123 -12.95 -6.66 -17.02
N LEU A 124 -12.54 -6.69 -15.78
CA LEU A 124 -13.47 -6.78 -14.66
C LEU A 124 -14.41 -5.57 -14.64
N SER A 125 -15.69 -5.78 -14.36
CA SER A 125 -16.62 -4.68 -14.04
C SER A 125 -16.11 -3.92 -12.81
N THR A 126 -16.69 -2.76 -12.53
CA THR A 126 -16.34 -1.98 -11.33
C THR A 126 -16.60 -2.79 -10.06
N GLU A 127 -17.72 -3.52 -10.01
CA GLU A 127 -18.17 -4.33 -8.88
C GLU A 127 -17.24 -5.53 -8.65
N GLU A 128 -16.86 -6.24 -9.71
CA GLU A 128 -15.91 -7.35 -9.63
C GLU A 128 -14.51 -6.87 -9.21
N ALA A 129 -14.08 -5.71 -9.72
CA ALA A 129 -12.83 -5.09 -9.33
C ALA A 129 -12.83 -4.66 -7.85
N PHE A 130 -13.95 -4.15 -7.34
CA PHE A 130 -14.11 -3.85 -5.91
C PHE A 130 -14.05 -5.10 -5.07
N ALA A 131 -14.74 -6.18 -5.47
CA ALA A 131 -14.68 -7.46 -4.77
C ALA A 131 -13.24 -8.03 -4.71
N LEU A 132 -12.47 -7.89 -5.80
CA LEU A 132 -11.06 -8.28 -5.82
C LEU A 132 -10.22 -7.42 -4.85
N ILE A 133 -10.44 -6.10 -4.82
CA ILE A 133 -9.74 -5.21 -3.89
C ILE A 133 -10.06 -5.59 -2.43
N ASP A 134 -11.32 -5.90 -2.13
CA ASP A 134 -11.74 -6.33 -0.80
C ASP A 134 -11.05 -7.64 -0.38
N GLN A 135 -10.96 -8.63 -1.29
CA GLN A 135 -10.22 -9.87 -1.04
C GLN A 135 -8.72 -9.63 -0.83
N MET A 136 -8.10 -8.71 -1.58
CA MET A 136 -6.71 -8.31 -1.33
C MET A 136 -6.54 -7.77 0.10
N ALA A 137 -7.48 -6.94 0.57
CA ALA A 137 -7.44 -6.39 1.91
C ALA A 137 -7.66 -7.47 3.00
N GLU A 138 -8.56 -8.42 2.76
CA GLU A 138 -8.81 -9.58 3.64
C GLU A 138 -7.59 -10.49 3.76
N CYS A 139 -6.78 -10.60 2.70
CA CYS A 139 -5.50 -11.29 2.70
C CYS A 139 -4.34 -10.48 3.31
N GLY A 140 -4.58 -9.24 3.73
CA GLY A 140 -3.56 -8.38 4.30
C GLY A 140 -2.54 -7.85 3.28
N VAL A 141 -2.94 -7.69 2.02
CA VAL A 141 -2.11 -7.02 1.01
C VAL A 141 -1.90 -5.56 1.42
N LEU A 142 -0.66 -5.12 1.41
CA LEU A 142 -0.29 -3.77 1.85
C LEU A 142 -0.08 -2.81 0.68
N ARG A 143 0.40 -3.32 -0.46
CA ARG A 143 0.83 -2.49 -1.60
C ARG A 143 0.31 -3.06 -2.90
N VAL A 144 -0.17 -2.17 -3.77
CA VAL A 144 -0.67 -2.50 -5.10
C VAL A 144 0.12 -1.71 -6.14
N ASP A 145 0.67 -2.40 -7.11
CA ASP A 145 1.24 -1.81 -8.32
C ASP A 145 0.23 -1.96 -9.44
N ILE A 146 -0.02 -0.88 -10.13
CA ILE A 146 -1.02 -0.83 -11.17
C ILE A 146 -0.36 -0.86 -12.54
N THR A 147 -0.84 -1.76 -13.36
CA THR A 147 -0.44 -1.91 -14.75
C THR A 147 -1.67 -2.23 -15.62
N GLY A 148 -1.44 -2.65 -16.85
CA GLY A 148 -2.47 -3.05 -17.79
C GLY A 148 -2.01 -2.82 -19.22
N GLY A 149 -2.95 -2.60 -20.12
CA GLY A 149 -2.66 -1.93 -21.39
C GLY A 149 -2.19 -0.51 -21.07
N GLU A 150 -3.15 0.39 -20.83
CA GLU A 150 -2.88 1.71 -20.25
C GLU A 150 -3.90 1.98 -19.12
N PRO A 151 -3.47 2.06 -17.87
CA PRO A 151 -4.38 2.21 -16.73
C PRO A 151 -5.33 3.42 -16.85
N PHE A 152 -4.84 4.54 -17.35
CA PHE A 152 -5.59 5.79 -17.42
C PHE A 152 -6.70 5.80 -18.50
N VAL A 153 -6.78 4.80 -19.39
CA VAL A 153 -7.94 4.66 -20.30
C VAL A 153 -9.14 4.03 -19.59
N ARG A 154 -8.96 3.39 -18.43
CA ARG A 154 -10.05 2.79 -17.67
C ARG A 154 -10.92 3.89 -17.06
N LYS A 155 -12.22 3.89 -17.41
CA LYS A 155 -13.16 4.98 -17.04
C LYS A 155 -13.35 5.13 -15.52
N ASP A 156 -13.37 4.02 -14.81
CA ASP A 156 -13.56 3.96 -13.35
C ASP A 156 -12.24 3.86 -12.55
N PHE A 157 -11.09 4.11 -13.21
CA PHE A 157 -9.75 4.02 -12.60
C PHE A 157 -9.68 4.69 -11.22
N TRP A 158 -10.19 5.91 -11.09
CA TRP A 158 -10.15 6.66 -9.83
C TRP A 158 -11.04 6.05 -8.74
N LYS A 159 -12.13 5.37 -9.11
CA LYS A 159 -12.96 4.63 -8.14
C LYS A 159 -12.20 3.43 -7.58
N LEU A 160 -11.39 2.75 -8.41
CA LEU A 160 -10.53 1.65 -7.96
C LEU A 160 -9.45 2.17 -6.99
N ILE A 161 -8.80 3.29 -7.34
CA ILE A 161 -7.85 3.95 -6.45
C ILE A 161 -8.49 4.28 -5.10
N ASP A 162 -9.66 4.91 -5.10
CA ASP A 162 -10.38 5.28 -3.88
C ASP A 162 -10.73 4.04 -3.04
N ARG A 163 -11.12 2.91 -3.68
CA ARG A 163 -11.39 1.65 -2.98
C ARG A 163 -10.14 1.07 -2.35
N ILE A 164 -8.99 1.06 -3.06
CA ILE A 164 -7.70 0.63 -2.52
C ILE A 164 -7.34 1.45 -1.28
N LEU A 165 -7.45 2.77 -1.36
CA LEU A 165 -7.13 3.68 -0.26
C LEU A 165 -8.07 3.53 0.93
N SER A 166 -9.36 3.23 0.70
CA SER A 166 -10.32 3.02 1.80
C SER A 166 -9.95 1.82 2.69
N HIS A 167 -9.24 0.82 2.13
CA HIS A 167 -8.67 -0.30 2.86
C HIS A 167 -7.27 -0.02 3.43
N LYS A 168 -6.79 1.22 3.38
CA LYS A 168 -5.44 1.60 3.84
C LYS A 168 -4.31 0.87 3.10
N MET A 169 -4.59 0.31 1.92
CA MET A 169 -3.55 -0.17 1.01
C MET A 169 -2.88 1.00 0.31
N PHE A 170 -1.62 0.83 -0.09
CA PHE A 170 -0.82 1.85 -0.74
C PHE A 170 -0.62 1.54 -2.23
N VAL A 171 -0.95 2.49 -3.10
CA VAL A 171 -0.61 2.42 -4.53
C VAL A 171 0.84 2.84 -4.69
N ALA A 172 1.72 1.84 -4.90
CA ALA A 172 3.16 2.07 -4.88
C ALA A 172 3.71 2.50 -6.24
N GLN A 173 3.29 1.81 -7.29
CA GLN A 173 3.75 2.08 -8.65
C GLN A 173 2.59 2.06 -9.64
N ILE A 174 2.72 2.86 -10.69
CA ILE A 174 1.82 2.86 -11.83
C ILE A 174 2.68 2.79 -13.10
N TYR A 175 2.41 1.80 -13.94
CA TYR A 175 3.08 1.63 -15.22
C TYR A 175 2.20 2.23 -16.32
N SER A 176 2.73 3.19 -17.06
CA SER A 176 1.99 3.95 -18.07
C SER A 176 2.84 4.22 -19.32
N ASN A 177 2.18 4.38 -20.45
CA ASN A 177 2.85 4.92 -21.64
C ASN A 177 3.06 6.44 -21.57
N GLY A 178 2.52 7.12 -20.56
CA GLY A 178 2.68 8.55 -20.31
C GLY A 178 1.77 9.48 -21.12
N TRP A 179 1.12 8.99 -22.18
CA TRP A 179 0.37 9.82 -23.12
C TRP A 179 -0.79 10.61 -22.49
N LEU A 180 -1.46 9.99 -21.51
CA LEU A 180 -2.60 10.60 -20.81
C LEU A 180 -2.21 11.33 -19.53
N LEU A 181 -0.91 11.35 -19.21
CA LEU A 181 -0.41 11.95 -17.98
C LEU A 181 -0.32 13.47 -18.13
N ASP A 182 -1.34 14.18 -17.67
CA ASP A 182 -1.45 15.62 -17.67
C ASP A 182 -1.59 16.19 -16.25
N GLU A 183 -1.61 17.52 -16.14
CA GLU A 183 -1.77 18.22 -14.84
C GLU A 183 -3.03 17.79 -14.09
N ARG A 184 -4.14 17.47 -14.81
CA ARG A 184 -5.40 17.01 -14.20
C ARG A 184 -5.25 15.65 -13.55
N ILE A 185 -4.42 14.77 -14.11
CA ILE A 185 -4.09 13.47 -13.51
C ILE A 185 -3.25 13.69 -12.25
N LEU A 186 -2.24 14.57 -12.31
CA LEU A 186 -1.38 14.90 -11.17
C LEU A 186 -2.19 15.51 -10.02
N GLU A 187 -3.08 16.46 -10.29
CA GLU A 187 -3.99 17.02 -9.28
C GLU A 187 -4.88 15.96 -8.61
N LYS A 188 -5.34 14.94 -9.35
CA LYS A 188 -6.15 13.87 -8.78
C LYS A 188 -5.34 12.98 -7.82
N PHE A 189 -4.05 12.78 -8.06
CA PHE A 189 -3.16 12.13 -7.11
C PHE A 189 -2.96 13.00 -5.87
N GLU A 190 -2.67 14.28 -6.06
CA GLU A 190 -2.42 15.22 -4.96
C GLU A 190 -3.63 15.33 -4.02
N ARG A 191 -4.84 15.47 -4.56
CA ARG A 191 -6.10 15.51 -3.77
C ARG A 191 -6.33 14.27 -2.90
N ARG A 192 -5.72 13.14 -3.26
CA ARG A 192 -5.77 11.87 -2.51
C ARG A 192 -4.58 11.65 -1.60
N GLY A 193 -3.66 12.61 -1.53
CA GLY A 193 -2.40 12.46 -0.80
C GLY A 193 -1.49 11.36 -1.36
N LEU A 194 -1.68 10.97 -2.63
CA LEU A 194 -0.92 9.92 -3.28
C LEU A 194 0.31 10.46 -3.99
N LYS A 195 1.42 9.74 -3.85
CA LYS A 195 2.68 9.99 -4.57
C LYS A 195 3.23 8.65 -5.09
N PRO A 196 2.53 7.98 -6.03
CA PRO A 196 3.03 6.73 -6.59
C PRO A 196 4.27 7.00 -7.44
N GLU A 197 5.15 6.02 -7.53
CA GLU A 197 6.18 6.01 -8.55
C GLU A 197 5.52 5.74 -9.91
N ILE A 198 5.71 6.64 -10.87
CA ILE A 198 5.15 6.48 -12.21
C ILE A 198 6.26 6.01 -13.15
N ASN A 199 6.13 4.77 -13.60
CA ASN A 199 7.06 4.15 -14.53
C ASN A 199 6.59 4.40 -15.96
N ILE A 200 7.26 5.33 -16.66
CA ILE A 200 6.93 5.67 -18.03
C ILE A 200 7.73 4.81 -18.98
N SER A 201 7.04 4.23 -19.96
CA SER A 201 7.64 3.40 -20.98
C SER A 201 8.43 4.25 -21.99
N PHE A 202 9.70 3.90 -22.25
CA PHE A 202 10.52 4.59 -23.24
C PHE A 202 11.51 3.61 -23.93
N ASP A 203 11.51 3.60 -25.26
CA ASP A 203 12.35 2.66 -26.06
C ASP A 203 13.56 3.34 -26.71
N GLY A 204 13.84 4.58 -26.36
CA GLY A 204 14.97 5.34 -26.91
C GLY A 204 14.59 6.30 -28.03
N THR A 205 15.49 7.24 -28.32
CA THR A 205 15.29 8.26 -29.36
C THR A 205 15.34 7.64 -30.75
N GLY A 206 14.42 8.07 -31.63
CA GLY A 206 14.37 7.65 -33.02
C GLY A 206 13.63 6.33 -33.33
N CYS A 207 13.33 5.52 -32.33
CA CYS A 207 12.57 4.27 -32.52
C CYS A 207 11.30 4.16 -31.66
N HIS A 208 11.09 5.10 -30.74
CA HIS A 208 9.98 5.04 -29.79
C HIS A 208 8.62 4.97 -30.50
N ASP A 209 8.31 5.92 -31.38
CA ASP A 209 7.05 5.96 -32.14
C ASP A 209 6.82 4.66 -32.93
N TRP A 210 7.88 4.17 -33.57
CA TRP A 210 7.80 2.92 -34.36
C TRP A 210 7.48 1.72 -33.45
N MET A 211 8.15 1.64 -32.29
CA MET A 211 7.95 0.56 -31.34
C MET A 211 6.56 0.63 -30.67
N ARG A 212 6.11 1.84 -30.35
CA ARG A 212 4.80 2.09 -29.74
C ARG A 212 3.64 2.06 -30.71
N GLY A 213 3.92 2.14 -32.03
CA GLY A 213 2.91 2.13 -33.08
C GLY A 213 2.06 3.39 -33.15
N VAL A 214 2.53 4.50 -32.58
CA VAL A 214 1.84 5.80 -32.50
C VAL A 214 2.85 6.92 -32.78
N PRO A 215 2.58 7.81 -33.78
CA PRO A 215 3.43 8.98 -34.00
C PRO A 215 3.37 9.94 -32.82
N GLY A 216 4.53 10.38 -32.36
CA GLY A 216 4.67 11.32 -31.25
C GLY A 216 4.45 10.68 -29.86
N ALA A 217 4.60 9.37 -29.76
CA ALA A 217 4.47 8.61 -28.52
C ALA A 217 5.43 9.10 -27.40
#